data_96c7981f947cf11fdab12e7f9021e63c
#
_entry.id   96c7981f947cf11fdab12e7f9021e63c
#
_cell.length_a   1.000
_cell.length_b   1.000
_cell.length_c   1.000
_cell.angle_alpha   90.00
_cell.angle_beta   90.00
_cell.angle_gamma   90.00
#
_symmetry.space_group_name_H-M   'P 1'
#
loop_
_entity.id
_entity.type
_entity.pdbx_description
1 polymer ?
#
loop_
_entity_poly.entity_id
_entity_poly.type
_entity_poly.pdbx_seq_one_letter_code
_entity_poly.pdbx_strand_id
1 'polypeptide(L)'
;MSATGEETYKLLEETSKTPEGRIYKLPQDYQHIKQKYFYSRENLVMMLKSLPEEEKAVIFVSSGEDLLKMKEIFGDTAAYYCSDNNPKYGKRFNELTECVKDRELQKRYFFTTKAFGIGTEIKDRTVKHLYIDQWKPTDIIQSAGRKRPLDVDDTCTVYFRDYDADWY
;
A
#
# COMPACT_ATOMS: atom_id res chain seq x y z
N MET A 1 15.65 -0.21 -6.64
CA MET A 1 16.12 -0.83 -5.39
C MET A 1 14.90 -1.32 -4.62
N SER A 2 14.90 -2.57 -4.15
CA SER A 2 13.81 -3.15 -3.36
C SER A 2 13.99 -2.83 -1.88
N ALA A 3 12.91 -2.49 -1.17
CA ALA A 3 12.92 -2.33 0.29
C ALA A 3 13.20 -3.66 1.03
N THR A 4 13.15 -4.79 0.31
CA THR A 4 13.26 -6.16 0.83
C THR A 4 14.41 -6.94 0.19
N GLY A 5 15.45 -6.26 -0.25
CA GLY A 5 16.63 -6.88 -0.87
C GLY A 5 17.38 -7.88 0.02
N GLU A 6 17.17 -7.81 1.32
CA GLU A 6 17.84 -8.71 2.29
C GLU A 6 17.41 -10.17 2.14
N GLU A 7 16.14 -10.45 1.85
CA GLU A 7 15.66 -11.82 1.58
C GLU A 7 16.25 -12.39 0.29
N THR A 8 16.31 -11.55 -0.75
CA THR A 8 16.93 -11.95 -2.03
C THR A 8 18.42 -12.21 -1.85
N TYR A 9 19.10 -11.40 -1.04
CA TYR A 9 20.53 -11.61 -0.77
C TYR A 9 20.79 -12.89 0.01
N LYS A 10 20.01 -13.19 1.05
CA LYS A 10 20.13 -14.45 1.79
C LYS A 10 19.94 -15.65 0.89
N LEU A 11 18.95 -15.61 0.00
CA LEU A 11 18.72 -16.68 -0.96
C LEU A 11 19.90 -16.85 -1.93
N LEU A 12 20.51 -15.74 -2.38
CA LEU A 12 21.70 -15.78 -3.25
C LEU A 12 22.93 -16.30 -2.48
N GLU A 13 23.10 -15.94 -1.22
CA GLU A 13 24.18 -16.40 -0.35
C GLU A 13 24.07 -17.92 -0.11
N GLU A 14 22.86 -18.44 0.11
CA GLU A 14 22.59 -19.88 0.28
C GLU A 14 22.78 -20.68 -1.02
N THR A 15 22.56 -20.06 -2.18
CA THR A 15 22.61 -20.75 -3.49
C THR A 15 23.92 -20.57 -4.24
N SER A 16 24.74 -19.57 -3.88
CA SER A 16 26.01 -19.24 -4.54
C SER A 16 27.20 -19.81 -3.79
N LYS A 17 28.12 -20.47 -4.52
CA LYS A 17 29.36 -20.99 -3.94
C LYS A 17 30.42 -19.93 -3.65
N THR A 18 30.22 -18.71 -4.14
CA THR A 18 31.13 -17.56 -3.92
C THR A 18 30.32 -16.27 -3.84
N PRO A 19 29.77 -15.88 -2.68
CA PRO A 19 29.08 -14.63 -2.55
C PRO A 19 30.05 -13.46 -2.52
N GLU A 20 30.39 -12.89 -3.65
CA GLU A 20 31.10 -11.61 -3.76
C GLU A 20 30.13 -10.42 -3.78
N GLY A 21 29.13 -10.44 -2.93
CA GLY A 21 28.13 -9.37 -2.86
C GLY A 21 28.38 -8.41 -1.68
N ARG A 22 28.06 -7.13 -1.87
CA ARG A 22 27.97 -6.17 -0.76
C ARG A 22 26.52 -5.75 -0.57
N ILE A 23 26.03 -5.90 0.67
CA ILE A 23 24.73 -5.35 1.04
C ILE A 23 24.93 -3.88 1.39
N TYR A 24 24.30 -3.00 0.61
CA TYR A 24 24.15 -1.61 0.97
C TYR A 24 22.79 -1.40 1.63
N LYS A 25 22.76 -1.25 2.94
CA LYS A 25 21.56 -0.85 3.68
C LYS A 25 21.42 0.66 3.58
N LEU A 26 20.51 1.14 2.74
CA LEU A 26 20.09 2.53 2.79
C LEU A 26 19.17 2.72 3.99
N PRO A 27 19.40 3.72 4.84
CA PRO A 27 18.47 4.02 5.92
C PRO A 27 17.12 4.34 5.31
N GLN A 28 16.09 3.59 5.73
CA GLN A 28 14.72 3.89 5.35
C GLN A 28 14.16 4.85 6.38
N ASP A 29 13.84 6.06 5.94
CA ASP A 29 13.24 7.08 6.79
C ASP A 29 11.71 6.99 6.68
N TYR A 30 11.07 6.57 7.76
CA TYR A 30 9.62 6.53 7.93
C TYR A 30 9.13 7.58 8.94
N GLN A 31 9.89 8.65 9.18
CA GLN A 31 9.53 9.69 10.15
C GLN A 31 8.22 10.40 9.79
N HIS A 32 7.79 10.35 8.53
CA HIS A 32 6.49 10.85 8.10
C HIS A 32 5.31 10.02 8.63
N ILE A 33 5.54 8.78 9.09
CA ILE A 33 4.50 7.97 9.72
C ILE A 33 4.44 8.36 11.21
N LYS A 34 3.49 9.22 11.57
CA LYS A 34 3.37 9.74 12.94
C LYS A 34 2.58 8.83 13.86
N GLN A 35 1.59 8.14 13.32
CA GLN A 35 0.67 7.29 14.11
C GLN A 35 0.49 5.94 13.44
N LYS A 36 0.30 4.91 14.26
CA LYS A 36 0.06 3.53 13.82
C LYS A 36 -1.08 2.96 14.65
N TYR A 37 -2.10 2.44 13.98
CA TYR A 37 -3.28 1.85 14.61
C TYR A 37 -3.57 0.48 14.02
N PHE A 38 -4.33 -0.33 14.76
CA PHE A 38 -4.96 -1.53 14.23
C PHE A 38 -6.43 -1.24 13.89
N TYR A 39 -6.97 -1.93 12.89
CA TYR A 39 -8.38 -1.83 12.51
C TYR A 39 -8.97 -3.20 12.22
N SER A 40 -10.25 -3.38 12.52
CA SER A 40 -11.00 -4.55 12.06
C SER A 40 -11.58 -4.29 10.66
N ARG A 41 -11.67 -5.36 9.85
CA ARG A 41 -12.19 -5.26 8.46
C ARG A 41 -13.63 -4.75 8.42
N GLU A 42 -14.44 -5.12 9.40
CA GLU A 42 -15.84 -4.68 9.51
C GLU A 42 -15.96 -3.17 9.70
N ASN A 43 -15.01 -2.56 10.39
CA ASN A 43 -15.02 -1.13 10.68
C ASN A 43 -14.42 -0.27 9.56
N LEU A 44 -13.74 -0.86 8.57
CA LEU A 44 -13.01 -0.14 7.53
C LEU A 44 -13.89 0.89 6.80
N VAL A 45 -15.08 0.48 6.36
CA VAL A 45 -16.00 1.36 5.60
C VAL A 45 -16.44 2.55 6.43
N MET A 46 -16.77 2.32 7.72
CA MET A 46 -17.17 3.39 8.62
C MET A 46 -16.00 4.35 8.87
N MET A 47 -14.80 3.84 9.12
CA MET A 47 -13.60 4.64 9.31
C MET A 47 -13.29 5.51 8.09
N LEU A 48 -13.34 4.95 6.88
CA LEU A 48 -13.10 5.70 5.65
C LEU A 48 -14.13 6.82 5.44
N LYS A 49 -15.41 6.53 5.69
CA LYS A 49 -16.48 7.54 5.55
C LYS A 49 -16.41 8.65 6.59
N SER A 50 -15.76 8.42 7.74
CA SER A 50 -15.57 9.40 8.80
C SER A 50 -14.35 10.32 8.62
N LEU A 51 -13.50 10.07 7.61
CA LEU A 51 -12.35 10.92 7.35
C LEU A 51 -12.79 12.35 6.93
N PRO A 52 -12.00 13.39 7.26
CA PRO A 52 -12.20 14.73 6.73
C PRO A 52 -12.27 14.76 5.20
N GLU A 53 -13.11 15.63 4.63
CA GLU A 53 -13.34 15.67 3.17
C GLU A 53 -12.08 15.96 2.35
N GLU A 54 -11.20 16.78 2.89
CA GLU A 54 -9.92 17.18 2.29
C GLU A 54 -8.85 16.10 2.34
N GLU A 55 -9.03 15.07 3.17
CA GLU A 55 -8.04 14.02 3.35
C GLU A 55 -8.32 12.83 2.44
N LYS A 56 -7.25 12.31 1.86
CA LYS A 56 -7.28 11.12 1.01
C LYS A 56 -6.69 9.90 1.72
N ALA A 57 -7.15 8.73 1.29
CA ALA A 57 -6.68 7.45 1.81
C ALA A 57 -6.24 6.50 0.70
N VAL A 58 -5.16 5.74 0.97
CA VAL A 58 -4.75 4.57 0.19
C VAL A 58 -5.06 3.32 0.99
N ILE A 59 -5.72 2.37 0.35
CA ILE A 59 -6.16 1.14 0.98
C ILE A 59 -5.59 -0.07 0.22
N PHE A 60 -4.65 -0.76 0.84
CA PHE A 60 -4.09 -2.00 0.33
C PHE A 60 -4.95 -3.17 0.80
N VAL A 61 -5.77 -3.70 -0.07
CA VAL A 61 -6.61 -4.87 0.22
C VAL A 61 -5.90 -6.18 -0.13
N SER A 62 -6.34 -7.27 0.48
CA SER A 62 -5.68 -8.58 0.32
C SER A 62 -6.01 -9.27 -1.00
N SER A 63 -7.14 -8.95 -1.66
CA SER A 63 -7.58 -9.66 -2.85
C SER A 63 -8.31 -8.77 -3.86
N GLY A 64 -8.40 -9.25 -5.13
CA GLY A 64 -9.23 -8.61 -6.15
C GLY A 64 -10.73 -8.71 -5.88
N GLU A 65 -11.17 -9.69 -5.09
CA GLU A 65 -12.55 -9.80 -4.64
C GLU A 65 -12.91 -8.69 -3.66
N ASP A 66 -12.00 -8.36 -2.76
CA ASP A 66 -12.18 -7.22 -1.84
C ASP A 66 -12.26 -5.89 -2.60
N LEU A 67 -11.48 -5.73 -3.70
CA LEU A 67 -11.61 -4.56 -4.57
C LEU A 67 -13.02 -4.46 -5.18
N LEU A 68 -13.62 -5.58 -5.63
CA LEU A 68 -14.98 -5.56 -6.16
C LEU A 68 -16.00 -5.14 -5.10
N LYS A 69 -15.90 -5.68 -3.88
CA LYS A 69 -16.78 -5.28 -2.76
C LYS A 69 -16.65 -3.79 -2.44
N MET A 70 -15.43 -3.26 -2.43
CA MET A 70 -15.22 -1.82 -2.20
C MET A 70 -15.74 -0.97 -3.36
N LYS A 71 -15.66 -1.46 -4.60
CA LYS A 71 -16.23 -0.77 -5.77
C LYS A 71 -17.76 -0.68 -5.71
N GLU A 72 -18.45 -1.69 -5.20
CA GLU A 72 -19.89 -1.65 -4.96
C GLU A 72 -20.27 -0.60 -3.90
N ILE A 73 -19.42 -0.40 -2.87
CA ILE A 73 -19.70 0.52 -1.75
C ILE A 73 -19.34 1.97 -2.08
N PHE A 74 -18.20 2.21 -2.73
CA PHE A 74 -17.64 3.55 -2.94
C PHE A 74 -17.85 4.09 -4.35
N GLY A 75 -18.17 3.23 -5.34
CA GLY A 75 -18.44 3.64 -6.72
C GLY A 75 -17.39 4.59 -7.28
N ASP A 76 -17.84 5.69 -7.88
CA ASP A 76 -16.97 6.68 -8.54
C ASP A 76 -16.22 7.63 -7.58
N THR A 77 -16.47 7.56 -6.28
CA THR A 77 -15.74 8.35 -5.28
C THR A 77 -14.33 7.81 -5.01
N ALA A 78 -14.05 6.60 -5.50
CA ALA A 78 -12.78 5.93 -5.34
C ALA A 78 -12.20 5.50 -6.70
N ALA A 79 -10.89 5.27 -6.72
CA ALA A 79 -10.17 4.59 -7.79
C ALA A 79 -9.76 3.19 -7.34
N TYR A 80 -9.68 2.26 -8.29
CA TYR A 80 -9.42 0.84 -8.01
C TYR A 80 -8.35 0.31 -8.97
N TYR A 81 -7.29 -0.28 -8.43
CA TYR A 81 -6.23 -0.86 -9.24
C TYR A 81 -5.89 -2.28 -8.81
N CYS A 82 -5.76 -3.15 -9.79
CA CYS A 82 -5.19 -4.48 -9.65
C CYS A 82 -4.20 -4.68 -10.80
N SER A 83 -3.24 -5.58 -10.62
CA SER A 83 -2.27 -5.88 -11.70
C SER A 83 -2.98 -6.26 -12.99
N ASP A 84 -2.57 -5.65 -14.10
CA ASP A 84 -3.07 -5.94 -15.45
C ASP A 84 -2.84 -7.42 -15.85
N ASN A 85 -1.81 -8.03 -15.27
CA ASN A 85 -1.50 -9.45 -15.45
C ASN A 85 -2.42 -10.39 -14.66
N ASN A 86 -3.36 -9.86 -13.85
CA ASN A 86 -4.33 -10.69 -13.15
C ASN A 86 -5.45 -11.10 -14.12
N PRO A 87 -5.55 -12.39 -14.52
CA PRO A 87 -6.46 -12.83 -15.57
C PRO A 87 -7.93 -12.68 -15.17
N LYS A 88 -8.24 -12.69 -13.86
CA LYS A 88 -9.60 -12.62 -13.34
C LYS A 88 -10.06 -11.18 -13.10
N TYR A 89 -9.17 -10.31 -12.67
CA TYR A 89 -9.53 -8.99 -12.13
C TYR A 89 -8.89 -7.81 -12.86
N GLY A 90 -7.74 -7.95 -13.53
CA GLY A 90 -6.97 -6.85 -14.07
C GLY A 90 -7.76 -5.89 -14.95
N LYS A 91 -8.58 -6.44 -15.87
CA LYS A 91 -9.41 -5.64 -16.80
C LYS A 91 -10.72 -5.09 -16.21
N ARG A 92 -10.98 -5.31 -14.91
CA ARG A 92 -12.22 -4.87 -14.24
C ARG A 92 -12.09 -3.54 -13.51
N PHE A 93 -10.87 -3.02 -13.43
CA PHE A 93 -10.51 -1.84 -12.65
C PHE A 93 -9.86 -0.79 -13.52
N ASN A 94 -9.55 0.36 -12.92
CA ASN A 94 -8.89 1.46 -13.59
C ASN A 94 -7.47 1.10 -14.02
N GLU A 95 -6.97 1.78 -15.05
CA GLU A 95 -5.54 1.81 -15.31
C GLU A 95 -4.81 2.60 -14.21
N LEU A 96 -3.56 2.27 -13.97
CA LEU A 96 -2.78 2.92 -12.91
C LEU A 96 -2.68 4.43 -13.12
N THR A 97 -2.55 4.88 -14.37
CA THR A 97 -2.49 6.30 -14.75
C THR A 97 -3.76 7.08 -14.46
N GLU A 98 -4.91 6.40 -14.39
CA GLU A 98 -6.19 6.99 -13.97
C GLU A 98 -6.29 7.12 -12.46
N CYS A 99 -5.62 6.23 -11.71
CA CYS A 99 -5.63 6.25 -10.25
C CYS A 99 -4.64 7.25 -9.67
N VAL A 100 -3.42 7.28 -10.26
CA VAL A 100 -2.30 8.13 -9.82
C VAL A 100 -1.72 8.84 -11.04
N LYS A 101 -1.81 10.17 -11.05
CA LYS A 101 -1.22 11.03 -12.08
C LYS A 101 -0.28 12.01 -11.41
N ASP A 102 0.91 12.19 -11.99
CA ASP A 102 1.95 13.08 -11.45
C ASP A 102 2.29 12.80 -9.98
N ARG A 103 2.15 11.53 -9.55
CA ARG A 103 2.32 11.02 -8.18
C ARG A 103 1.21 11.46 -7.20
N GLU A 104 0.12 12.03 -7.68
CA GLU A 104 -1.04 12.45 -6.89
C GLU A 104 -2.24 11.55 -7.15
N LEU A 105 -3.03 11.29 -6.11
CA LEU A 105 -4.27 10.53 -6.23
C LEU A 105 -5.35 11.34 -6.94
N GLN A 106 -5.99 10.73 -7.92
CA GLN A 106 -7.06 11.37 -8.70
C GLN A 106 -8.44 11.29 -8.01
N LYS A 107 -8.58 10.42 -7.01
CA LYS A 107 -9.80 10.25 -6.22
C LYS A 107 -9.48 10.30 -4.72
N ARG A 108 -10.51 10.53 -3.91
CA ARG A 108 -10.37 10.59 -2.45
C ARG A 108 -9.90 9.28 -1.84
N TYR A 109 -10.39 8.16 -2.36
CA TYR A 109 -9.99 6.83 -1.93
C TYR A 109 -9.31 6.10 -3.09
N PHE A 110 -8.22 5.45 -2.79
CA PHE A 110 -7.53 4.60 -3.74
C PHE A 110 -7.37 3.19 -3.15
N PHE A 111 -8.15 2.27 -3.68
CA PHE A 111 -8.10 0.85 -3.32
C PHE A 111 -7.18 0.11 -4.27
N THR A 112 -6.24 -0.65 -3.72
CA THR A 112 -5.29 -1.41 -4.51
C THR A 112 -4.89 -2.69 -3.81
N THR A 113 -4.27 -3.59 -4.56
CA THR A 113 -3.61 -4.78 -4.01
C THR A 113 -2.11 -4.52 -3.88
N LYS A 114 -1.36 -5.52 -3.40
CA LYS A 114 0.11 -5.46 -3.39
C LYS A 114 0.75 -5.20 -4.77
N ALA A 115 0.00 -5.35 -5.84
CA ALA A 115 0.45 -5.04 -7.20
C ALA A 115 0.90 -3.59 -7.38
N PHE A 116 0.31 -2.64 -6.65
CA PHE A 116 0.77 -1.24 -6.59
C PHE A 116 2.15 -1.10 -5.93
N GLY A 117 2.63 -2.18 -5.29
CA GLY A 117 3.92 -2.22 -4.59
C GLY A 117 5.16 -2.05 -5.48
N ILE A 118 5.07 -2.04 -6.83
CA ILE A 118 6.25 -2.02 -7.70
C ILE A 118 6.31 -0.71 -8.50
N GLY A 119 7.32 0.12 -8.20
CA GLY A 119 7.75 1.22 -9.07
C GLY A 119 6.99 2.54 -8.96
N THR A 120 5.83 2.61 -8.31
CA THR A 120 5.04 3.85 -8.21
C THR A 120 5.12 4.44 -6.79
N GLU A 121 5.34 5.73 -6.71
CA GLU A 121 5.35 6.51 -5.46
C GLU A 121 4.17 7.50 -5.47
N ILE A 122 3.66 7.77 -4.27
CA ILE A 122 2.66 8.82 -4.03
C ILE A 122 3.35 9.98 -3.32
N LYS A 123 3.25 11.18 -3.93
CA LYS A 123 3.73 12.45 -3.38
C LYS A 123 2.56 13.44 -3.35
N ASP A 124 1.56 13.11 -2.58
CA ASP A 124 0.32 13.87 -2.42
C ASP A 124 0.14 14.21 -0.95
N ARG A 125 0.21 15.50 -0.61
CA ARG A 125 0.10 16.00 0.78
C ARG A 125 -1.26 15.69 1.40
N THR A 126 -2.30 15.55 0.59
CA THR A 126 -3.65 15.25 1.05
C THR A 126 -3.84 13.78 1.43
N VAL A 127 -2.91 12.89 1.05
CA VAL A 127 -2.90 11.50 1.49
C VAL A 127 -2.41 11.43 2.93
N LYS A 128 -3.35 11.33 3.86
CA LYS A 128 -3.11 11.29 5.31
C LYS A 128 -3.28 9.90 5.93
N HIS A 129 -3.88 8.96 5.19
CA HIS A 129 -4.24 7.65 5.73
C HIS A 129 -3.79 6.53 4.81
N LEU A 130 -3.09 5.54 5.38
CA LEU A 130 -2.70 4.30 4.70
C LEU A 130 -3.31 3.12 5.46
N TYR A 131 -4.21 2.38 4.83
CA TYR A 131 -4.79 1.15 5.38
C TYR A 131 -4.13 -0.06 4.72
N ILE A 132 -3.57 -0.96 5.51
CA ILE A 132 -2.79 -2.10 5.02
C ILE A 132 -3.40 -3.40 5.52
N ASP A 133 -4.12 -4.09 4.63
CA ASP A 133 -4.65 -5.44 4.85
C ASP A 133 -3.69 -6.47 4.24
N GLN A 134 -2.50 -6.58 4.82
CA GLN A 134 -1.45 -7.50 4.40
C GLN A 134 -0.79 -8.08 5.65
N TRP A 135 -0.44 -9.36 5.61
CA TRP A 135 0.13 -10.06 6.76
C TRP A 135 1.65 -10.27 6.67
N LYS A 136 2.21 -10.27 5.43
CA LYS A 136 3.66 -10.42 5.25
C LYS A 136 4.38 -9.12 5.59
N PRO A 137 5.38 -9.14 6.51
CA PRO A 137 6.13 -7.93 6.88
C PRO A 137 6.72 -7.19 5.68
N THR A 138 7.22 -7.93 4.68
CA THR A 138 7.78 -7.35 3.45
C THR A 138 6.76 -6.56 2.64
N ASP A 139 5.54 -7.11 2.49
CA ASP A 139 4.45 -6.46 1.77
C ASP A 139 3.96 -5.21 2.53
N ILE A 140 3.90 -5.28 3.88
CA ILE A 140 3.56 -4.16 4.76
C ILE A 140 4.56 -3.01 4.59
N ILE A 141 5.86 -3.32 4.67
CA ILE A 141 6.94 -2.32 4.52
C ILE A 141 6.88 -1.68 3.13
N GLN A 142 6.67 -2.48 2.07
CA GLN A 142 6.56 -1.96 0.71
C GLN A 142 5.34 -1.06 0.55
N SER A 143 4.18 -1.45 1.06
CA SER A 143 2.95 -0.66 1.00
C SER A 143 3.07 0.65 1.77
N ALA A 144 3.60 0.63 2.99
CA ALA A 144 3.85 1.83 3.78
C ALA A 144 4.85 2.78 3.09
N GLY A 145 5.83 2.23 2.40
CA GLY A 145 6.85 3.00 1.66
C GLY A 145 6.34 3.65 0.36
N ARG A 146 5.09 3.44 -0.06
CA ARG A 146 4.55 4.08 -1.28
C ARG A 146 4.21 5.54 -1.11
N LYS A 147 3.78 5.95 0.08
CA LYS A 147 3.68 7.38 0.42
C LYS A 147 5.08 7.91 0.70
N ARG A 148 5.50 8.91 -0.08
CA ARG A 148 6.74 9.65 0.14
C ARG A 148 6.41 11.06 0.60
N PRO A 149 6.99 11.52 1.70
CA PRO A 149 6.75 12.88 2.16
C PRO A 149 7.32 13.90 1.17
N LEU A 150 6.63 15.02 1.02
CA LEU A 150 7.11 16.17 0.28
C LEU A 150 8.12 16.98 1.10
N ASP A 151 7.89 17.05 2.42
CA ASP A 151 8.74 17.70 3.42
C ASP A 151 8.48 17.09 4.81
N VAL A 152 9.07 17.68 5.85
CA VAL A 152 8.99 17.19 7.25
C VAL A 152 7.59 17.28 7.86
N ASP A 153 6.73 18.15 7.34
CA ASP A 153 5.36 18.37 7.80
C ASP A 153 4.35 17.49 7.04
N ASP A 154 4.79 16.85 5.95
CA ASP A 154 3.94 15.93 5.19
C ASP A 154 3.89 14.57 5.86
N THR A 155 2.96 14.42 6.79
CA THR A 155 2.82 13.24 7.65
C THR A 155 1.56 12.45 7.31
N CYS A 156 1.56 11.15 7.66
CA CYS A 156 0.43 10.26 7.52
C CYS A 156 0.28 9.30 8.71
N THR A 157 -0.92 8.73 8.81
CA THR A 157 -1.27 7.66 9.76
C THR A 157 -1.36 6.34 9.02
N VAL A 158 -0.79 5.29 9.60
CA VAL A 158 -0.86 3.93 9.05
C VAL A 158 -1.76 3.07 9.93
N TYR A 159 -2.66 2.35 9.28
CA TYR A 159 -3.59 1.43 9.91
C TYR A 159 -3.28 0.01 9.44
N PHE A 160 -3.01 -0.89 10.36
CA PHE A 160 -2.78 -2.29 10.10
C PHE A 160 -4.05 -3.08 10.40
N ARG A 161 -4.36 -4.05 9.57
CA ARG A 161 -5.45 -4.95 9.89
C ARG A 161 -5.09 -5.75 11.15
N ASP A 162 -6.02 -5.81 12.09
CA ASP A 162 -5.98 -6.75 13.19
C ASP A 162 -6.43 -8.13 12.68
N TYR A 163 -5.54 -9.11 12.74
CA TYR A 163 -5.82 -10.50 12.42
C TYR A 163 -6.06 -11.23 13.72
N ASP A 164 -7.19 -11.92 13.83
CA ASP A 164 -7.46 -12.76 14.98
C ASP A 164 -6.36 -13.82 15.16
N ALA A 165 -6.05 -14.15 16.42
CA ALA A 165 -4.97 -15.05 16.77
C ALA A 165 -5.08 -16.45 16.11
N ASP A 166 -6.27 -16.83 15.66
CA ASP A 166 -6.54 -18.11 14.98
C ASP A 166 -5.98 -18.18 13.54
N TRP A 167 -5.39 -17.09 13.03
CA TRP A 167 -4.77 -17.03 11.70
C TRP A 167 -3.24 -17.23 11.72
N TYR A 168 -2.66 -17.42 12.89
CA TYR A 168 -1.27 -17.76 13.11
C TYR A 168 -1.15 -19.22 13.57
#